data_322ac58efffe2b720b511197eeb46551
#
_entry.id   322ac58efffe2b720b511197eeb46551
#
_cell.length_a   1.000
_cell.length_b   1.000
_cell.length_c   1.000
_cell.angle_alpha   90.00
_cell.angle_beta   90.00
_cell.angle_gamma   90.00
#
_symmetry.space_group_name_H-M   'P 1'
#
loop_
_entity.id
_entity.type
_entity.pdbx_description
1 polymer ?
#
loop_
_entity_poly.entity_id
_entity_poly.type
_entity_poly.pdbx_seq_one_letter_code
_entity_poly.pdbx_strand_id
1 'polypeptide(L)'
;MKKIFLYTMLACMAVSFGSCSDDPMDATEKHVYGENEVPYLRTDASATIAYTAEFREGHIASQTISLTDYAEVIQTKLGMTVDDLLSALESGKAVFYNINTARGQWNKTAPTKGSTGWYYDADGLICEQASGVASIELDKSKKALVVEVPDNSTAGLSIAENVGFAINNGKNYDDYVRFNIPISVTNPGLIIASLELSNEAFTPSLVDFTKSQESIEKCLGISFSQFLKDIQDVNGPIAMYMVNNETGEWDTTSSYTANGLGYWVTDKYQVCNWGTDGISYYAETDTSNKGVNIGHIGVASGTKFELN
;
A
#
# COMPACT_ATOMS: atom_id res chain seq x y z
N MET A 1 9.30 -33.64 23.71
CA MET A 1 9.51 -32.49 22.85
C MET A 1 8.45 -31.38 23.01
N LYS A 2 7.14 -31.66 23.15
CA LYS A 2 6.10 -30.61 23.33
C LYS A 2 6.23 -29.77 24.61
N LYS A 3 6.79 -30.30 25.69
CA LYS A 3 6.93 -29.55 26.96
C LYS A 3 8.10 -28.58 26.97
N ILE A 4 9.17 -28.82 26.21
CA ILE A 4 10.33 -27.94 26.11
C ILE A 4 9.95 -26.68 25.28
N PHE A 5 9.11 -26.84 24.25
CA PHE A 5 8.63 -25.71 23.44
C PHE A 5 7.72 -24.77 24.24
N LEU A 6 6.91 -25.32 25.14
CA LEU A 6 6.03 -24.52 25.99
C LEU A 6 6.81 -23.69 27.02
N TYR A 7 7.88 -24.23 27.58
CA TYR A 7 8.72 -23.50 28.53
C TYR A 7 9.59 -22.44 27.86
N THR A 8 10.04 -22.68 26.64
CA THR A 8 10.77 -21.66 25.85
C THR A 8 9.87 -20.50 25.45
N MET A 9 8.61 -20.79 25.08
CA MET A 9 7.63 -19.74 24.76
C MET A 9 7.22 -18.94 26.00
N LEU A 10 7.10 -19.59 27.16
CA LEU A 10 6.80 -18.93 28.42
C LEU A 10 7.99 -18.10 28.93
N ALA A 11 9.22 -18.55 28.71
CA ALA A 11 10.42 -17.79 29.05
C ALA A 11 10.61 -16.56 28.14
N CYS A 12 10.28 -16.66 26.85
CA CYS A 12 10.31 -15.50 25.95
C CYS A 12 9.23 -14.46 26.29
N MET A 13 8.05 -14.89 26.77
CA MET A 13 7.03 -13.95 27.26
C MET A 13 7.42 -13.30 28.59
N ALA A 14 8.16 -13.97 29.46
CA ALA A 14 8.62 -13.41 30.73
C ALA A 14 9.74 -12.37 30.55
N VAL A 15 10.52 -12.45 29.46
CA VAL A 15 11.60 -11.49 29.17
C VAL A 15 11.06 -10.21 28.53
N SER A 16 9.90 -10.26 27.86
CA SER A 16 9.28 -9.08 27.26
C SER A 16 8.52 -8.18 28.24
N PHE A 17 8.30 -8.62 29.47
CA PHE A 17 7.68 -7.80 30.54
C PHE A 17 8.70 -7.12 31.47
N GLY A 18 9.99 -7.32 31.25
CA GLY A 18 11.05 -6.75 32.10
C GLY A 18 11.58 -5.38 31.68
N SER A 19 10.91 -4.70 30.75
CA SER A 19 11.28 -3.33 30.34
C SER A 19 10.17 -2.32 30.59
N CYS A 20 9.35 -2.54 31.61
CA CYS A 20 8.49 -1.47 32.11
C CYS A 20 9.23 -0.76 33.24
N SER A 21 9.32 0.56 33.13
CA SER A 21 9.79 1.46 34.16
C SER A 21 9.19 1.10 35.52
N ASP A 22 10.00 1.21 36.51
CA ASP A 22 9.79 0.64 37.85
C ASP A 22 8.62 1.24 38.63
N ASP A 23 7.89 2.23 38.12
CA ASP A 23 6.76 2.84 38.83
C ASP A 23 5.53 3.04 37.94
N PRO A 24 4.37 2.42 38.26
CA PRO A 24 3.11 2.70 37.58
C PRO A 24 2.66 4.17 37.64
N MET A 25 3.19 4.93 38.56
CA MET A 25 2.92 6.37 38.69
C MET A 25 3.68 7.19 37.64
N ASP A 26 4.84 6.74 37.16
CA ASP A 26 5.60 7.39 36.11
C ASP A 26 4.84 7.41 34.77
N ALA A 27 3.95 6.45 34.54
CA ALA A 27 3.10 6.40 33.36
C ALA A 27 2.02 7.50 33.34
N THR A 28 1.79 8.14 34.47
CA THR A 28 0.78 9.22 34.62
C THR A 28 1.39 10.62 34.65
N GLU A 29 2.69 10.73 34.86
CA GLU A 29 3.38 12.02 34.79
C GLU A 29 3.71 12.37 33.33
N LYS A 30 3.32 13.59 32.93
CA LYS A 30 3.71 14.10 31.62
C LYS A 30 5.22 14.25 31.58
N HIS A 31 5.87 13.55 30.68
CA HIS A 31 7.31 13.70 30.45
C HIS A 31 7.67 15.16 30.16
N VAL A 32 8.62 15.69 30.89
CA VAL A 32 9.15 17.05 30.67
C VAL A 32 10.43 16.93 29.87
N TYR A 33 10.38 17.31 28.59
CA TYR A 33 11.53 17.26 27.71
C TYR A 33 12.63 18.23 28.15
N GLY A 34 13.85 17.76 28.19
CA GLY A 34 15.04 18.58 28.38
C GLY A 34 15.33 19.42 27.12
N GLU A 35 16.17 20.44 27.28
CA GLU A 35 16.52 21.42 26.24
C GLU A 35 17.09 20.76 24.94
N ASN A 36 17.73 19.61 25.08
CA ASN A 36 18.33 18.85 23.97
C ASN A 36 17.65 17.50 23.69
N GLU A 37 16.53 17.25 24.32
CA GLU A 37 15.80 16.01 24.15
C GLU A 37 14.81 16.14 22.98
N VAL A 38 14.90 15.20 22.04
CA VAL A 38 13.93 15.14 20.93
C VAL A 38 12.59 14.72 21.50
N PRO A 39 11.54 15.55 21.39
CA PRO A 39 10.24 15.22 21.93
C PRO A 39 9.66 13.97 21.29
N TYR A 40 9.30 12.99 22.11
CA TYR A 40 8.52 11.85 21.67
C TYR A 40 7.11 12.31 21.31
N LEU A 41 6.79 12.29 20.04
CA LEU A 41 5.40 12.41 19.63
C LEU A 41 4.75 11.03 19.76
N ARG A 42 3.69 10.97 20.55
CA ARG A 42 2.92 9.74 20.74
C ARG A 42 2.40 9.27 19.39
N THR A 43 2.50 7.97 19.14
CA THR A 43 1.93 7.32 17.97
C THR A 43 0.46 6.96 18.19
N ASP A 44 -0.31 7.85 18.81
CA ASP A 44 -1.73 7.64 19.02
C ASP A 44 -2.45 7.55 17.68
N ALA A 45 -3.17 6.44 17.45
CA ALA A 45 -3.91 6.21 16.22
C ALA A 45 -4.99 7.27 15.96
N SER A 46 -5.51 7.87 17.01
CA SER A 46 -6.57 8.90 16.93
C SER A 46 -6.12 10.20 16.26
N ALA A 47 -4.82 10.45 16.18
CA ALA A 47 -4.24 11.63 15.54
C ALA A 47 -3.66 11.34 14.15
N THR A 48 -3.91 10.15 13.59
CA THR A 48 -3.36 9.72 12.30
C THR A 48 -4.39 9.80 11.20
N ILE A 49 -4.02 10.44 10.10
CA ILE A 49 -4.76 10.49 8.84
C ILE A 49 -4.05 9.58 7.85
N ALA A 50 -4.77 8.65 7.24
CA ALA A 50 -4.25 7.81 6.18
C ALA A 50 -4.54 8.45 4.82
N TYR A 51 -3.52 8.54 3.97
CA TYR A 51 -3.65 8.98 2.58
C TYR A 51 -2.74 8.11 1.72
N THR A 52 -3.27 7.51 0.66
CA THR A 52 -2.48 6.69 -0.27
C THR A 52 -2.11 7.52 -1.49
N ALA A 53 -0.81 7.68 -1.74
CA ALA A 53 -0.26 8.32 -2.92
C ALA A 53 0.18 7.25 -3.94
N GLU A 54 -0.70 6.94 -4.87
CA GLU A 54 -0.42 5.98 -5.95
C GLU A 54 -0.09 6.73 -7.24
N PHE A 55 1.09 6.46 -7.78
CA PHE A 55 1.58 6.99 -9.05
C PHE A 55 1.58 5.90 -10.12
N ARG A 56 1.51 6.30 -11.38
CA ARG A 56 1.53 5.37 -12.51
C ARG A 56 2.77 5.61 -13.36
N GLU A 57 3.52 4.56 -13.61
CA GLU A 57 4.68 4.61 -14.50
C GLU A 57 4.31 5.20 -15.88
N GLY A 58 5.15 6.11 -16.37
CA GLY A 58 4.91 6.81 -17.64
C GLY A 58 3.85 7.92 -17.58
N HIS A 59 3.18 8.11 -16.43
CA HIS A 59 2.12 9.10 -16.22
C HIS A 59 2.23 9.74 -14.84
N ILE A 60 3.45 10.09 -14.45
CA ILE A 60 3.72 10.69 -13.16
C ILE A 60 3.15 12.10 -13.11
N ALA A 61 2.38 12.38 -12.08
CA ALA A 61 1.89 13.71 -11.76
C ALA A 61 1.89 13.90 -10.25
N SER A 62 2.30 15.07 -9.76
CA SER A 62 2.28 15.39 -8.34
C SER A 62 0.88 15.22 -7.74
N GLN A 63 0.81 14.69 -6.53
CA GLN A 63 -0.44 14.58 -5.78
C GLN A 63 -0.49 15.62 -4.67
N THR A 64 -1.67 16.15 -4.44
CA THR A 64 -1.89 17.23 -3.48
C THR A 64 -2.89 16.77 -2.44
N ILE A 65 -2.49 16.83 -1.17
CA ILE A 65 -3.34 16.55 -0.01
C ILE A 65 -3.74 17.89 0.58
N SER A 66 -4.95 18.35 0.29
CA SER A 66 -5.47 19.62 0.79
C SER A 66 -5.68 19.55 2.30
N LEU A 67 -5.04 20.44 3.05
CA LEU A 67 -5.25 20.52 4.50
C LEU A 67 -6.67 20.99 4.86
N THR A 68 -7.36 21.66 3.94
CA THR A 68 -8.75 22.10 4.16
C THR A 68 -9.72 20.92 4.21
N ASP A 69 -9.40 19.80 3.56
CA ASP A 69 -10.21 18.58 3.61
C ASP A 69 -10.15 17.93 5.00
N TYR A 70 -9.14 18.28 5.80
CA TYR A 70 -8.92 17.80 7.16
C TYR A 70 -9.08 18.89 8.22
N ALA A 71 -9.73 20.01 7.87
CA ALA A 71 -9.89 21.16 8.76
C ALA A 71 -10.55 20.81 10.09
N GLU A 72 -11.53 19.91 10.09
CA GLU A 72 -12.20 19.45 11.30
C GLU A 72 -11.25 18.66 12.23
N VAL A 73 -10.43 17.78 11.67
CA VAL A 73 -9.44 17.01 12.45
C VAL A 73 -8.37 17.94 13.00
N ILE A 74 -7.88 18.88 12.19
CA ILE A 74 -6.91 19.91 12.61
C ILE A 74 -7.49 20.76 13.75
N GLN A 75 -8.72 21.24 13.60
CA GLN A 75 -9.39 22.02 14.65
C GLN A 75 -9.58 21.22 15.94
N THR A 76 -9.98 19.95 15.82
CA THR A 76 -10.26 19.11 16.99
C THR A 76 -8.97 18.75 17.74
N LYS A 77 -7.88 18.46 17.01
CA LYS A 77 -6.62 17.97 17.59
C LYS A 77 -5.65 19.08 17.96
N LEU A 78 -5.61 20.16 17.19
CA LEU A 78 -4.67 21.27 17.39
C LEU A 78 -5.35 22.54 17.95
N GLY A 79 -6.67 22.59 17.98
CA GLY A 79 -7.43 23.75 18.50
C GLY A 79 -7.37 24.98 17.60
N MET A 80 -7.02 24.84 16.33
CA MET A 80 -6.79 25.96 15.41
C MET A 80 -7.32 25.68 14.00
N THR A 81 -7.61 26.73 13.25
CA THR A 81 -7.93 26.62 11.83
C THR A 81 -6.68 26.29 11.01
N VAL A 82 -6.85 25.90 9.74
CA VAL A 82 -5.69 25.68 8.82
C VAL A 82 -4.85 26.95 8.67
N ASP A 83 -5.48 28.12 8.57
CA ASP A 83 -4.77 29.41 8.45
C ASP A 83 -4.00 29.77 9.72
N ASP A 84 -4.58 29.52 10.88
CA ASP A 84 -3.89 29.69 12.16
C ASP A 84 -2.71 28.73 12.30
N LEU A 85 -2.87 27.48 11.84
CA LEU A 85 -1.78 26.49 11.81
C LEU A 85 -0.61 26.97 10.96
N LEU A 86 -0.87 27.44 9.74
CA LEU A 86 0.19 27.98 8.87
C LEU A 86 0.90 29.17 9.48
N SER A 87 0.15 30.08 10.11
CA SER A 87 0.72 31.21 10.85
C SER A 87 1.50 30.76 12.09
N ALA A 88 1.04 29.72 12.77
CA ALA A 88 1.72 29.14 13.93
C ALA A 88 3.06 28.47 13.53
N LEU A 89 3.14 27.87 12.36
CA LEU A 89 4.40 27.33 11.80
C LEU A 89 5.43 28.45 11.56
N GLU A 90 4.99 29.62 11.09
CA GLU A 90 5.89 30.77 10.85
C GLU A 90 6.41 31.38 12.14
N SER A 91 5.59 31.42 13.17
CA SER A 91 5.93 31.95 14.48
C SER A 91 6.64 30.94 15.41
N GLY A 92 6.80 29.69 14.98
CA GLY A 92 7.40 28.63 15.80
C GLY A 92 6.48 28.06 16.89
N LYS A 93 5.21 28.49 16.94
CA LYS A 93 4.20 27.94 17.85
C LYS A 93 3.74 26.54 17.44
N ALA A 94 3.82 26.23 16.17
CA ALA A 94 3.67 24.89 15.65
C ALA A 94 4.91 24.48 14.86
N VAL A 95 5.06 23.21 14.61
CA VAL A 95 6.18 22.64 13.84
C VAL A 95 5.66 21.60 12.86
N PHE A 96 6.33 21.53 11.72
CA PHE A 96 6.12 20.49 10.73
C PHE A 96 7.22 19.45 10.88
N TYR A 97 6.84 18.21 11.10
CA TYR A 97 7.73 17.08 11.38
C TYR A 97 7.66 16.00 10.33
N ASN A 98 8.76 15.27 10.18
CA ASN A 98 8.78 13.96 9.58
C ASN A 98 9.02 12.88 10.64
N ILE A 99 8.69 11.64 10.30
CA ILE A 99 9.06 10.47 11.09
C ILE A 99 10.30 9.81 10.48
N ASN A 100 11.24 9.43 11.35
CA ASN A 100 12.31 8.53 10.94
C ASN A 100 11.78 7.11 11.04
N THR A 101 11.50 6.48 9.90
CA THR A 101 10.92 5.14 9.83
C THR A 101 11.78 4.08 10.49
N ALA A 102 13.11 4.20 10.40
CA ALA A 102 14.05 3.28 11.02
C ALA A 102 14.01 3.29 12.56
N ARG A 103 13.56 4.39 13.17
CA ARG A 103 13.52 4.55 14.63
C ARG A 103 12.11 4.70 15.18
N GLY A 104 11.09 4.84 14.33
CA GLY A 104 9.71 5.09 14.73
C GLY A 104 9.53 6.41 15.51
N GLN A 105 10.49 7.32 15.39
CA GLN A 105 10.54 8.58 16.12
C GLN A 105 10.27 9.75 15.20
N TRP A 106 9.49 10.70 15.68
CA TRP A 106 9.37 11.99 15.03
C TRP A 106 10.69 12.74 15.10
N ASN A 107 11.11 13.25 13.94
CA ASN A 107 12.37 13.92 13.79
C ASN A 107 12.16 15.33 13.26
N LYS A 108 12.72 16.32 13.93
CA LYS A 108 12.82 17.67 13.39
C LYS A 108 14.09 17.77 12.54
N THR A 109 14.20 16.93 11.52
CA THR A 109 15.31 16.95 10.59
C THR A 109 15.21 18.22 9.73
N ALA A 110 16.35 18.84 9.44
CA ALA A 110 16.38 19.96 8.51
C ALA A 110 15.75 19.55 7.17
N PRO A 111 14.94 20.41 6.55
CA PRO A 111 14.37 20.12 5.24
C PRO A 111 15.44 19.85 4.19
N THR A 112 15.21 18.85 3.34
CA THR A 112 16.06 18.54 2.18
C THR A 112 15.40 18.96 0.87
N LYS A 113 14.09 19.27 0.90
CA LYS A 113 13.34 19.81 -0.23
C LYS A 113 12.73 21.16 0.14
N GLY A 114 13.15 22.21 -0.55
CA GLY A 114 12.70 23.56 -0.24
C GLY A 114 12.98 23.94 1.21
N SER A 115 12.06 24.70 1.80
CA SER A 115 12.14 25.10 3.23
C SER A 115 11.24 24.24 4.15
N THR A 116 10.41 23.36 3.57
CA THR A 116 9.31 22.70 4.29
C THR A 116 9.07 21.27 3.79
N GLY A 117 10.08 20.60 3.23
CA GLY A 117 9.91 19.26 2.70
C GLY A 117 11.14 18.37 2.81
N TRP A 118 10.95 17.11 2.49
CA TRP A 118 12.00 16.08 2.52
C TRP A 118 11.93 15.22 1.28
N TYR A 119 13.12 14.81 0.81
CA TYR A 119 13.29 13.69 -0.11
C TYR A 119 13.51 12.41 0.69
N TYR A 120 13.01 11.31 0.16
CA TYR A 120 13.11 9.97 0.74
C TYR A 120 13.74 9.02 -0.28
N ASP A 121 14.64 8.17 0.17
CA ASP A 121 15.24 7.11 -0.64
C ASP A 121 14.32 5.86 -0.71
N ALA A 122 14.80 4.80 -1.37
CA ALA A 122 14.03 3.57 -1.55
C ALA A 122 13.76 2.79 -0.24
N ASP A 123 14.52 3.08 0.81
CA ASP A 123 14.33 2.52 2.15
C ASP A 123 13.44 3.41 3.04
N GLY A 124 12.91 4.52 2.49
CA GLY A 124 12.11 5.50 3.22
C GLY A 124 12.94 6.39 4.15
N LEU A 125 14.24 6.50 3.94
CA LEU A 125 15.10 7.37 4.74
C LEU A 125 15.21 8.75 4.09
N ILE A 126 15.23 9.79 4.94
CA ILE A 126 15.46 11.16 4.46
C ILE A 126 16.83 11.26 3.80
N CYS A 127 16.84 11.81 2.59
CA CYS A 127 18.04 11.92 1.77
C CYS A 127 18.08 13.27 1.03
N GLU A 128 19.17 13.49 0.29
CA GLU A 128 19.30 14.59 -0.65
C GLU A 128 18.55 14.29 -1.96
N GLN A 129 18.20 15.32 -2.73
CA GLN A 129 17.47 15.21 -3.99
C GLN A 129 18.04 14.16 -4.95
N ALA A 130 19.37 14.06 -5.04
CA ALA A 130 20.04 13.16 -5.99
C ALA A 130 19.77 11.66 -5.76
N SER A 131 19.41 11.27 -4.54
CA SER A 131 19.08 9.90 -4.16
C SER A 131 17.59 9.73 -3.84
N GLY A 132 16.80 10.80 -3.95
CA GLY A 132 15.37 10.77 -3.62
C GLY A 132 14.54 10.04 -4.67
N VAL A 133 13.76 9.08 -4.24
CA VAL A 133 12.76 8.36 -5.05
C VAL A 133 11.35 8.90 -4.82
N ALA A 134 11.14 9.65 -3.75
CA ALA A 134 9.90 10.36 -3.46
C ALA A 134 10.19 11.61 -2.64
N SER A 135 9.22 12.50 -2.56
CA SER A 135 9.28 13.67 -1.69
C SER A 135 7.91 14.07 -1.18
N ILE A 136 7.90 14.69 -0.01
CA ILE A 136 6.73 15.34 0.57
C ILE A 136 7.14 16.75 0.99
N GLU A 137 6.36 17.74 0.58
CA GLU A 137 6.57 19.15 0.90
C GLU A 137 5.26 19.81 1.34
N LEU A 138 5.34 20.71 2.31
CA LEU A 138 4.23 21.58 2.66
C LEU A 138 4.23 22.83 1.74
N ASP A 139 3.30 22.90 0.83
CA ASP A 139 3.01 24.10 0.06
C ASP A 139 2.02 24.99 0.83
N LYS A 140 2.56 25.99 1.51
CA LYS A 140 1.75 26.92 2.32
C LYS A 140 0.77 27.72 1.46
N SER A 141 1.14 28.05 0.23
CA SER A 141 0.30 28.84 -0.68
C SER A 141 -0.94 28.09 -1.12
N LYS A 142 -0.81 26.78 -1.31
CA LYS A 142 -1.92 25.88 -1.62
C LYS A 142 -2.60 25.31 -0.39
N LYS A 143 -2.07 25.57 0.82
CA LYS A 143 -2.51 24.94 2.07
C LYS A 143 -2.57 23.41 1.96
N ALA A 144 -1.50 22.82 1.46
CA ALA A 144 -1.50 21.42 1.08
C ALA A 144 -0.13 20.75 1.30
N LEU A 145 -0.15 19.45 1.52
CA LEU A 145 1.02 18.61 1.33
C LEU A 145 1.09 18.21 -0.15
N VAL A 146 2.25 18.35 -0.75
CA VAL A 146 2.52 17.92 -2.12
C VAL A 146 3.42 16.69 -2.06
N VAL A 147 2.96 15.60 -2.67
CA VAL A 147 3.69 14.33 -2.77
C VAL A 147 4.14 14.17 -4.21
N GLU A 148 5.41 13.89 -4.41
CA GLU A 148 5.99 13.72 -5.74
C GLU A 148 6.93 12.52 -5.78
N VAL A 149 7.00 11.91 -6.94
CA VAL A 149 8.05 10.96 -7.34
C VAL A 149 8.69 11.47 -8.64
N PRO A 150 9.95 11.15 -8.95
CA PRO A 150 10.59 11.53 -10.21
C PRO A 150 9.79 11.07 -11.43
N ASP A 151 9.76 11.86 -12.50
CA ASP A 151 9.01 11.55 -13.73
C ASP A 151 9.43 10.23 -14.39
N ASN A 152 10.65 9.79 -14.16
CA ASN A 152 11.19 8.52 -14.67
C ASN A 152 11.06 7.36 -13.68
N SER A 153 10.26 7.51 -12.65
CA SER A 153 10.02 6.41 -11.69
C SER A 153 9.33 5.23 -12.36
N THR A 154 9.80 4.04 -12.02
CA THR A 154 9.28 2.77 -12.54
C THR A 154 8.42 2.06 -11.51
N ALA A 155 7.56 1.17 -12.00
CA ALA A 155 6.74 0.32 -11.15
C ALA A 155 7.59 -0.51 -10.18
N GLY A 156 7.03 -0.76 -8.99
CA GLY A 156 7.69 -1.49 -7.91
C GLY A 156 8.19 -0.61 -6.78
N LEU A 157 8.24 0.71 -6.92
CA LEU A 157 8.48 1.60 -5.79
C LEU A 157 7.32 1.47 -4.79
N SER A 158 7.64 1.22 -3.52
CA SER A 158 6.67 1.18 -2.43
C SER A 158 7.37 1.55 -1.13
N ILE A 159 7.08 2.74 -0.63
CA ILE A 159 7.52 3.24 0.68
C ILE A 159 6.34 3.79 1.45
N ALA A 160 6.47 3.97 2.76
CA ALA A 160 5.42 4.56 3.59
C ALA A 160 6.02 5.62 4.50
N GLU A 161 5.61 6.86 4.26
CA GLU A 161 6.14 8.01 4.95
C GLU A 161 5.14 8.64 5.90
N ASN A 162 5.65 9.27 6.93
CA ASN A 162 4.83 9.98 7.88
C ASN A 162 5.36 11.39 8.06
N VAL A 163 4.46 12.35 7.91
CA VAL A 163 4.70 13.76 8.23
C VAL A 163 3.57 14.29 9.11
N GLY A 164 3.78 15.38 9.82
CA GLY A 164 2.70 15.91 10.64
C GLY A 164 3.00 17.28 11.21
N PHE A 165 1.97 17.80 11.87
CA PHE A 165 1.97 19.09 12.54
C PHE A 165 1.81 18.89 14.03
N ALA A 166 2.58 19.59 14.83
CA ALA A 166 2.45 19.54 16.28
C ALA A 166 2.57 20.93 16.89
N ILE A 167 1.87 21.14 18.00
CA ILE A 167 1.91 22.39 18.76
C ILE A 167 3.13 22.37 19.67
N ASN A 168 3.93 23.43 19.58
CA ASN A 168 5.00 23.70 20.53
C ASN A 168 4.41 24.52 21.69
N ASN A 169 4.05 23.86 22.78
CA ASN A 169 3.55 24.52 23.99
C ASN A 169 4.66 24.91 24.99
N GLY A 170 5.93 24.78 24.57
CA GLY A 170 7.10 25.06 25.39
C GLY A 170 7.48 23.93 26.35
N LYS A 171 6.72 22.84 26.41
CA LYS A 171 6.95 21.69 27.29
C LYS A 171 6.94 20.36 26.54
N ASN A 172 6.04 20.19 25.60
CA ASN A 172 5.86 18.97 24.81
C ASN A 172 5.22 19.28 23.46
N TYR A 173 4.99 18.22 22.68
CA TYR A 173 4.33 18.25 21.38
C TYR A 173 3.19 17.22 21.36
N ASP A 174 2.45 17.11 22.48
CA ASP A 174 1.39 16.10 22.65
C ASP A 174 0.19 16.36 21.73
N ASP A 175 -0.03 17.62 21.34
CA ASP A 175 -1.11 18.00 20.44
C ASP A 175 -0.56 17.97 18.99
N TYR A 176 -0.93 16.94 18.24
CA TYR A 176 -0.43 16.73 16.88
C TYR A 176 -1.46 16.08 15.95
N VAL A 177 -1.23 16.28 14.66
CA VAL A 177 -1.90 15.57 13.55
C VAL A 177 -0.82 14.96 12.66
N ARG A 178 -0.93 13.68 12.38
CA ARG A 178 0.00 12.91 11.55
C ARG A 178 -0.68 12.42 10.28
N PHE A 179 0.00 12.54 9.16
CA PHE A 179 -0.36 11.92 7.91
C PHE A 179 0.53 10.71 7.68
N ASN A 180 -0.07 9.54 7.55
CA ASN A 180 0.58 8.32 7.08
C ASN A 180 0.32 8.22 5.58
N ILE A 181 1.39 8.25 4.80
CA ILE A 181 1.34 8.36 3.34
C ILE A 181 2.11 7.20 2.72
N PRO A 182 1.46 6.05 2.47
CA PRO A 182 1.99 5.06 1.55
C PRO A 182 2.15 5.68 0.15
N ILE A 183 3.34 5.55 -0.42
CA ILE A 183 3.71 6.06 -1.74
C ILE A 183 4.11 4.87 -2.59
N SER A 184 3.45 4.70 -3.72
CA SER A 184 3.75 3.60 -4.65
C SER A 184 3.73 4.05 -6.09
N VAL A 185 4.53 3.38 -6.93
CA VAL A 185 4.48 3.52 -8.39
C VAL A 185 4.04 2.17 -8.96
N THR A 186 2.95 2.20 -9.70
CA THR A 186 2.36 1.01 -10.32
C THR A 186 2.49 1.07 -11.82
N ASN A 187 2.50 -0.12 -12.45
CA ASN A 187 2.40 -0.20 -13.90
C ASN A 187 0.93 -0.03 -14.30
N PRO A 188 0.57 0.90 -15.20
CA PRO A 188 -0.81 1.08 -15.63
C PRO A 188 -1.39 -0.15 -16.32
N GLY A 189 -0.55 -1.02 -16.90
CA GLY A 189 -0.95 -2.30 -17.47
C GLY A 189 -1.08 -3.43 -16.44
N LEU A 190 -0.73 -3.19 -15.15
CA LEU A 190 -0.82 -4.19 -14.09
C LEU A 190 -2.02 -3.89 -13.18
N ILE A 191 -3.01 -4.76 -13.24
CA ILE A 191 -4.14 -4.76 -12.31
C ILE A 191 -3.86 -5.82 -11.26
N ILE A 192 -3.73 -5.41 -10.00
CA ILE A 192 -3.51 -6.33 -8.89
C ILE A 192 -4.85 -6.56 -8.19
N ALA A 193 -5.22 -7.83 -8.06
CA ALA A 193 -6.41 -8.24 -7.30
C ALA A 193 -6.09 -9.48 -6.48
N SER A 194 -6.66 -9.53 -5.28
CA SER A 194 -6.63 -10.73 -4.44
C SER A 194 -7.93 -11.49 -4.63
N LEU A 195 -7.80 -12.78 -4.89
CA LEU A 195 -8.92 -13.70 -5.03
C LEU A 195 -8.82 -14.75 -3.93
N GLU A 196 -9.91 -14.99 -3.23
CA GLU A 196 -9.98 -15.98 -2.16
C GLU A 196 -10.89 -17.14 -2.61
N LEU A 197 -10.37 -18.36 -2.51
CA LEU A 197 -11.14 -19.58 -2.74
C LEU A 197 -11.64 -20.12 -1.40
N SER A 198 -12.92 -20.48 -1.36
CA SER A 198 -13.51 -21.17 -0.22
C SER A 198 -13.54 -22.69 -0.50
N ASN A 199 -13.12 -23.48 0.48
CA ASN A 199 -13.29 -24.93 0.44
C ASN A 199 -14.65 -25.42 0.94
N GLU A 200 -15.52 -24.52 1.39
CA GLU A 200 -16.84 -24.85 1.92
C GLU A 200 -17.95 -24.73 0.88
N ALA A 201 -17.73 -23.93 -0.16
CA ALA A 201 -18.69 -23.74 -1.23
C ALA A 201 -17.96 -23.37 -2.53
N PHE A 202 -18.42 -23.90 -3.65
CA PHE A 202 -17.95 -23.52 -4.99
C PHE A 202 -18.48 -22.13 -5.34
N THR A 203 -18.01 -21.11 -4.66
CA THR A 203 -18.39 -19.72 -4.90
C THR A 203 -17.26 -19.03 -5.62
N PRO A 204 -17.47 -18.50 -6.83
CA PRO A 204 -16.41 -17.84 -7.58
C PRO A 204 -15.96 -16.55 -6.88
N SER A 205 -14.68 -16.34 -6.80
CA SER A 205 -14.10 -15.05 -6.43
C SER A 205 -14.00 -14.17 -7.67
N LEU A 206 -14.43 -12.92 -7.58
CA LEU A 206 -14.65 -12.06 -8.75
C LEU A 206 -13.77 -10.81 -8.71
N VAL A 207 -13.11 -10.51 -9.83
CA VAL A 207 -12.45 -9.22 -10.09
C VAL A 207 -13.37 -8.38 -10.97
N ASP A 208 -13.74 -7.21 -10.49
CA ASP A 208 -14.57 -6.27 -11.24
C ASP A 208 -13.68 -5.31 -12.06
N PHE A 209 -13.71 -5.45 -13.37
CA PHE A 209 -12.92 -4.61 -14.29
C PHE A 209 -13.34 -3.14 -14.32
N THR A 210 -14.54 -2.80 -13.86
CA THR A 210 -14.98 -1.40 -13.85
C THR A 210 -14.08 -0.51 -13.03
N LYS A 211 -13.46 -1.06 -11.98
CA LYS A 211 -12.49 -0.35 -11.14
C LYS A 211 -11.17 -0.05 -11.85
N SER A 212 -10.91 -0.73 -12.96
CA SER A 212 -9.68 -0.62 -13.75
C SER A 212 -9.93 -0.08 -15.16
N GLN A 213 -11.12 0.45 -15.41
CA GLN A 213 -11.55 0.91 -16.74
C GLN A 213 -10.52 1.85 -17.37
N GLU A 214 -10.11 2.90 -16.69
CA GLU A 214 -9.15 3.88 -17.21
C GLU A 214 -7.80 3.24 -17.59
N SER A 215 -7.31 2.30 -16.77
CA SER A 215 -6.07 1.59 -17.05
C SER A 215 -6.21 0.72 -18.30
N ILE A 216 -7.33 0.02 -18.44
CA ILE A 216 -7.62 -0.85 -19.59
C ILE A 216 -7.72 -0.01 -20.88
N GLU A 217 -8.50 1.05 -20.88
CA GLU A 217 -8.68 1.93 -22.04
C GLU A 217 -7.35 2.55 -22.49
N LYS A 218 -6.55 2.99 -21.53
CA LYS A 218 -5.25 3.62 -21.79
C LYS A 218 -4.21 2.65 -22.32
N CYS A 219 -4.15 1.43 -21.75
CA CYS A 219 -3.16 0.44 -22.17
C CYS A 219 -3.49 -0.23 -23.50
N LEU A 220 -4.77 -0.48 -23.75
CA LEU A 220 -5.21 -1.18 -24.97
C LEU A 220 -5.60 -0.21 -26.10
N GLY A 221 -5.80 1.08 -25.83
CA GLY A 221 -6.19 2.07 -26.83
C GLY A 221 -7.60 1.88 -27.38
N ILE A 222 -8.47 1.19 -26.65
CA ILE A 222 -9.86 0.91 -27.03
C ILE A 222 -10.80 1.32 -25.89
N SER A 223 -12.08 1.54 -26.19
CA SER A 223 -13.04 1.82 -25.14
C SER A 223 -13.28 0.60 -24.24
N PHE A 224 -13.64 0.83 -22.99
CA PHE A 224 -13.96 -0.24 -22.05
C PHE A 224 -15.10 -1.15 -22.55
N SER A 225 -16.11 -0.58 -23.20
CA SER A 225 -17.18 -1.37 -23.82
C SER A 225 -16.69 -2.27 -24.96
N GLN A 226 -15.72 -1.79 -25.75
CA GLN A 226 -15.08 -2.61 -26.78
C GLN A 226 -14.25 -3.73 -26.15
N PHE A 227 -13.45 -3.39 -25.11
CA PHE A 227 -12.69 -4.39 -24.35
C PHE A 227 -13.59 -5.52 -23.85
N LEU A 228 -14.71 -5.21 -23.18
CA LEU A 228 -15.64 -6.21 -22.64
C LEU A 228 -16.25 -7.11 -23.72
N LYS A 229 -16.47 -6.56 -24.89
CA LYS A 229 -16.96 -7.33 -26.04
C LYS A 229 -15.87 -8.27 -26.59
N ASP A 230 -14.68 -7.73 -26.77
CA ASP A 230 -13.56 -8.45 -27.42
C ASP A 230 -13.00 -9.55 -26.52
N ILE A 231 -12.94 -9.34 -25.20
CA ILE A 231 -12.43 -10.35 -24.25
C ILE A 231 -13.39 -11.55 -24.08
N GLN A 232 -14.65 -11.37 -24.42
CA GLN A 232 -15.68 -12.45 -24.38
C GLN A 232 -15.75 -13.24 -25.70
N ASP A 233 -15.08 -12.80 -26.73
CA ASP A 233 -15.03 -13.47 -28.02
C ASP A 233 -13.75 -14.31 -28.13
N VAL A 234 -13.87 -15.65 -28.07
CA VAL A 234 -12.71 -16.58 -28.21
C VAL A 234 -11.93 -16.40 -29.50
N ASN A 235 -12.54 -15.82 -30.54
CA ASN A 235 -11.91 -15.51 -31.81
C ASN A 235 -11.63 -14.00 -31.95
N GLY A 236 -11.82 -13.24 -30.88
CA GLY A 236 -11.65 -11.79 -30.86
C GLY A 236 -10.19 -11.37 -30.92
N PRO A 237 -9.97 -10.07 -31.04
CA PRO A 237 -8.61 -9.50 -31.10
C PRO A 237 -7.90 -9.49 -29.74
N ILE A 238 -8.62 -9.72 -28.64
CA ILE A 238 -8.09 -9.77 -27.28
C ILE A 238 -8.14 -11.21 -26.79
N ALA A 239 -6.99 -11.74 -26.40
CA ALA A 239 -6.90 -13.06 -25.82
C ALA A 239 -6.37 -13.00 -24.38
N MET A 240 -6.83 -13.92 -23.56
CA MET A 240 -6.29 -14.13 -22.23
C MET A 240 -5.09 -15.06 -22.29
N TYR A 241 -4.01 -14.69 -21.62
CA TYR A 241 -2.81 -15.51 -21.50
C TYR A 241 -2.43 -15.70 -20.04
N MET A 242 -1.85 -16.86 -19.73
CA MET A 242 -1.15 -17.07 -18.46
C MET A 242 0.34 -16.81 -18.65
N VAL A 243 0.96 -16.18 -17.68
CA VAL A 243 2.42 -15.95 -17.67
C VAL A 243 3.06 -16.91 -16.68
N ASN A 244 4.05 -17.66 -17.12
CA ASN A 244 4.88 -18.44 -16.23
C ASN A 244 5.79 -17.50 -15.45
N ASN A 245 5.60 -17.39 -14.15
CA ASN A 245 6.34 -16.47 -13.29
C ASN A 245 7.83 -16.85 -13.14
N GLU A 246 8.20 -18.12 -13.39
CA GLU A 246 9.58 -18.57 -13.27
C GLU A 246 10.39 -18.23 -14.53
N THR A 247 9.80 -18.39 -15.71
CA THR A 247 10.49 -18.18 -17.00
C THR A 247 10.14 -16.85 -17.65
N GLY A 248 9.04 -16.21 -17.25
CA GLY A 248 8.49 -15.03 -17.91
C GLY A 248 7.84 -15.31 -19.26
N GLU A 249 7.73 -16.59 -19.64
CA GLU A 249 7.12 -16.98 -20.92
C GLU A 249 5.59 -16.97 -20.81
N TRP A 250 4.94 -16.59 -21.89
CA TRP A 250 3.50 -16.63 -22.00
C TRP A 250 3.06 -18.04 -22.41
N ASP A 251 2.19 -18.64 -21.60
CA ASP A 251 1.59 -19.92 -21.93
C ASP A 251 0.37 -19.70 -22.83
N THR A 252 0.53 -20.06 -24.09
CA THR A 252 -0.51 -19.96 -25.11
C THR A 252 -1.13 -21.32 -25.45
N THR A 253 -0.62 -22.41 -24.88
CA THR A 253 -0.98 -23.80 -25.25
C THR A 253 -2.04 -24.40 -24.34
N SER A 254 -2.81 -23.67 -23.78
CA SER A 254 -3.65 -23.93 -22.65
C SER A 254 -4.81 -24.89 -22.85
N SER A 255 -5.16 -25.51 -21.77
CA SER A 255 -6.46 -26.12 -21.55
C SER A 255 -7.45 -25.05 -21.15
N TYR A 256 -8.19 -24.58 -22.10
CA TYR A 256 -9.25 -23.64 -21.83
C TYR A 256 -10.37 -24.31 -21.02
N THR A 257 -11.09 -23.52 -20.27
CA THR A 257 -12.39 -23.92 -19.71
C THR A 257 -13.37 -24.23 -20.84
N ALA A 258 -14.50 -24.81 -20.53
CA ALA A 258 -15.53 -25.15 -21.51
C ALA A 258 -15.93 -24.00 -22.44
N ASN A 259 -15.77 -22.74 -21.99
CA ASN A 259 -16.10 -21.55 -22.77
C ASN A 259 -14.93 -21.02 -23.62
N GLY A 260 -13.77 -21.63 -23.55
CA GLY A 260 -12.57 -21.15 -24.25
C GLY A 260 -12.01 -19.82 -23.74
N LEU A 261 -12.45 -19.35 -22.58
CA LEU A 261 -12.11 -18.03 -22.04
C LEU A 261 -11.43 -18.11 -20.66
N GLY A 262 -10.64 -19.15 -20.45
CA GLY A 262 -9.96 -19.32 -19.18
C GLY A 262 -9.00 -20.49 -19.14
N TYR A 263 -8.37 -20.65 -17.99
CA TYR A 263 -7.34 -21.66 -17.75
C TYR A 263 -7.63 -22.44 -16.49
N TRP A 264 -7.37 -23.74 -16.53
CA TRP A 264 -7.27 -24.56 -15.32
C TRP A 264 -5.90 -24.31 -14.68
N VAL A 265 -5.88 -24.17 -13.38
CA VAL A 265 -4.69 -23.83 -12.62
C VAL A 265 -4.45 -24.82 -11.48
N THR A 266 -3.17 -25.05 -11.19
CA THR A 266 -2.75 -25.93 -10.08
C THR A 266 -2.48 -25.13 -8.81
N ASP A 267 -2.32 -25.83 -7.69
CA ASP A 267 -1.85 -25.32 -6.41
C ASP A 267 -0.43 -24.72 -6.45
N LYS A 268 0.27 -24.89 -7.56
CA LYS A 268 1.56 -24.25 -7.86
C LYS A 268 1.44 -23.11 -8.87
N TYR A 269 0.21 -22.65 -9.11
CA TYR A 269 -0.08 -21.54 -10.04
C TYR A 269 0.37 -21.79 -11.49
N GLN A 270 0.33 -23.04 -11.92
CA GLN A 270 0.66 -23.43 -13.29
C GLN A 270 -0.59 -23.85 -14.05
N VAL A 271 -0.60 -23.61 -15.34
CA VAL A 271 -1.68 -24.06 -16.22
C VAL A 271 -1.67 -25.59 -16.33
N CYS A 272 -2.83 -26.21 -16.19
CA CYS A 272 -2.99 -27.64 -16.33
C CYS A 272 -4.20 -27.98 -17.21
N ASN A 273 -4.31 -29.25 -17.59
CA ASN A 273 -5.49 -29.76 -18.28
C ASN A 273 -6.59 -30.10 -17.28
N TRP A 274 -7.84 -29.93 -17.70
CA TRP A 274 -8.95 -30.62 -17.08
C TRP A 274 -8.74 -32.14 -17.26
N GLY A 275 -8.88 -32.92 -16.20
CA GLY A 275 -8.70 -34.36 -16.28
C GLY A 275 -9.54 -35.04 -17.37
N THR A 276 -8.93 -35.97 -18.09
CA THR A 276 -9.55 -36.65 -19.22
C THR A 276 -10.78 -37.50 -18.85
N ASP A 277 -10.97 -37.79 -17.57
CA ASP A 277 -12.07 -38.60 -17.07
C ASP A 277 -13.25 -37.78 -16.52
N GLY A 278 -13.13 -36.47 -16.48
CA GLY A 278 -14.21 -35.58 -16.01
C GLY A 278 -14.63 -35.78 -14.55
N ILE A 279 -13.99 -36.68 -13.84
CA ILE A 279 -14.41 -37.11 -12.49
C ILE A 279 -13.61 -36.39 -11.42
N SER A 280 -12.40 -35.95 -11.71
CA SER A 280 -11.58 -35.47 -10.65
C SER A 280 -11.06 -34.07 -10.88
N TYR A 281 -11.86 -33.19 -10.47
CA TYR A 281 -11.48 -31.87 -10.04
C TYR A 281 -10.24 -31.89 -9.13
N TYR A 282 -10.03 -33.01 -8.44
CA TYR A 282 -9.03 -33.15 -7.40
C TYR A 282 -7.97 -34.23 -7.66
N ALA A 283 -8.06 -34.99 -8.75
CA ALA A 283 -7.23 -36.16 -8.90
C ALA A 283 -6.31 -36.12 -10.11
N GLU A 284 -6.19 -35.05 -10.83
CA GLU A 284 -5.11 -34.91 -11.75
C GLU A 284 -3.80 -34.67 -10.97
N THR A 285 -3.24 -35.74 -10.52
CA THR A 285 -1.82 -35.79 -10.28
C THR A 285 -1.17 -35.69 -11.66
N ASP A 286 -0.89 -34.47 -12.08
CA ASP A 286 -0.09 -34.26 -13.24
C ASP A 286 1.22 -35.02 -13.04
N THR A 287 1.45 -35.98 -13.91
CA THR A 287 2.72 -36.75 -13.97
C THR A 287 3.92 -35.84 -14.26
N SER A 288 3.71 -34.58 -14.60
CA SER A 288 4.74 -33.58 -14.89
C SER A 288 5.16 -32.71 -13.69
N ASN A 289 4.73 -32.99 -12.48
CA ASN A 289 5.03 -32.17 -11.28
C ASN A 289 4.41 -30.77 -11.22
N LYS A 290 3.43 -30.45 -12.06
CA LYS A 290 2.77 -29.14 -12.08
C LYS A 290 1.87 -28.88 -10.87
N GLY A 291 1.58 -29.89 -10.08
CA GLY A 291 0.70 -29.79 -8.90
C GLY A 291 -0.70 -30.33 -9.13
N VAL A 292 -1.59 -30.03 -8.19
CA VAL A 292 -2.99 -30.49 -8.19
C VAL A 292 -3.87 -29.38 -8.75
N ASN A 293 -4.79 -29.72 -9.67
CA ASN A 293 -5.77 -28.77 -10.16
C ASN A 293 -6.63 -28.24 -9.01
N ILE A 294 -6.69 -26.92 -8.82
CA ILE A 294 -7.45 -26.25 -7.78
C ILE A 294 -8.64 -25.45 -8.32
N GLY A 295 -8.79 -25.36 -9.65
CA GLY A 295 -9.87 -24.60 -10.23
C GLY A 295 -9.50 -23.93 -11.55
N HIS A 296 -10.28 -22.99 -11.98
CA HIS A 296 -10.00 -22.22 -13.20
C HIS A 296 -10.10 -20.71 -12.97
N ILE A 297 -9.31 -19.99 -13.77
CA ILE A 297 -9.33 -18.55 -13.91
C ILE A 297 -9.89 -18.23 -15.30
N GLY A 298 -10.94 -17.43 -15.37
CA GLY A 298 -11.55 -17.12 -16.64
C GLY A 298 -12.38 -15.86 -16.68
N VAL A 299 -12.82 -15.50 -17.88
CA VAL A 299 -13.70 -14.36 -18.11
C VAL A 299 -15.11 -14.76 -17.74
N ALA A 300 -15.66 -14.11 -16.70
CA ALA A 300 -17.06 -14.25 -16.34
C ALA A 300 -17.94 -13.40 -17.27
N SER A 301 -19.24 -13.63 -17.22
CA SER A 301 -20.21 -12.79 -17.94
C SER A 301 -20.21 -11.36 -17.42
N GLY A 302 -20.33 -10.37 -18.31
CA GLY A 302 -20.38 -8.95 -17.93
C GLY A 302 -19.00 -8.34 -17.75
N THR A 303 -18.77 -7.66 -16.64
CA THR A 303 -17.56 -6.87 -16.38
C THR A 303 -16.56 -7.59 -15.47
N LYS A 304 -16.67 -8.90 -15.32
CA LYS A 304 -15.96 -9.63 -14.27
C LYS A 304 -15.05 -10.71 -14.82
N PHE A 305 -13.98 -10.90 -14.09
CA PHE A 305 -13.05 -12.01 -14.18
C PHE A 305 -13.28 -12.91 -12.97
N GLU A 306 -13.25 -14.22 -13.11
CA GLU A 306 -13.51 -15.14 -12.02
C GLU A 306 -12.39 -16.13 -11.79
N LEU A 307 -12.19 -16.49 -10.54
CA LEU A 307 -11.47 -17.67 -10.09
C LEU A 307 -12.49 -18.60 -9.44
N ASN A 308 -12.65 -19.81 -9.96
CA ASN A 308 -13.68 -20.75 -9.56
C ASN A 308 -13.09 -22.13 -9.28
#